data_8bdaa7222027d573c43a76dbcdf2630c
#
_entry.id   8bdaa7222027d573c43a76dbcdf2630c
#
_cell.length_a   1.000
_cell.length_b   1.000
_cell.length_c   1.000
_cell.angle_alpha   90.00
_cell.angle_beta   90.00
_cell.angle_gamma   90.00
#
_symmetry.space_group_name_H-M   'P 1'
#
loop_
_entity.id
_entity.type
_entity.pdbx_description
1 polymer ?
#
loop_
_entity_poly.entity_id
_entity_poly.type
_entity_poly.pdbx_seq_one_letter_code
_entity_poly.pdbx_strand_id
1 'polypeptide(L)'
;MNPSRLICSMAALVSAAAVQAQTSKPNVIVIMTDDVGYGDFSCYGATRVSTPHIDQLAARGTRFTDAHASASTSTPSRYAF
;
A
#
# COMPACT_ATOMS: atom_id res chain seq x y z
N MET A 1 -42.81 22.22 8.42
CA MET A 1 -41.35 22.17 8.23
C MET A 1 -40.99 22.83 6.91
N ASN A 2 -40.16 23.83 6.92
CA ASN A 2 -39.84 24.60 5.70
C ASN A 2 -38.81 23.79 4.85
N PRO A 3 -39.08 23.44 3.57
CA PRO A 3 -38.22 22.63 2.76
C PRO A 3 -36.81 23.21 2.53
N SER A 4 -36.66 24.54 2.55
CA SER A 4 -35.37 25.21 2.45
C SER A 4 -34.43 24.95 3.66
N ARG A 5 -34.99 24.78 4.85
CA ARG A 5 -34.21 24.42 6.05
C ARG A 5 -33.73 22.99 6.04
N LEU A 6 -34.50 22.06 5.46
CA LEU A 6 -34.14 20.66 5.30
C LEU A 6 -32.99 20.50 4.32
N ILE A 7 -33.03 21.21 3.18
CA ILE A 7 -31.99 21.20 2.15
C ILE A 7 -30.66 21.76 2.70
N CYS A 8 -30.68 22.84 3.44
CA CYS A 8 -29.50 23.40 4.09
C CYS A 8 -28.86 22.43 5.10
N SER A 9 -29.68 21.72 5.90
CA SER A 9 -29.19 20.75 6.87
C SER A 9 -28.54 19.54 6.22
N MET A 10 -29.09 19.02 5.12
CA MET A 10 -28.51 17.93 4.36
C MET A 10 -27.21 18.32 3.68
N ALA A 11 -27.11 19.52 3.10
CA ALA A 11 -25.90 20.03 2.48
C ALA A 11 -24.76 20.19 3.49
N ALA A 12 -25.04 20.65 4.72
CA ALA A 12 -24.06 20.77 5.79
C ALA A 12 -23.50 19.40 6.24
N LEU A 13 -24.33 18.35 6.33
CA LEU A 13 -23.92 16.99 6.67
C LEU A 13 -23.00 16.37 5.61
N VAL A 14 -23.30 16.55 4.35
CA VAL A 14 -22.48 16.06 3.23
C VAL A 14 -21.10 16.76 3.21
N SER A 15 -21.06 18.05 3.46
CA SER A 15 -19.80 18.81 3.53
C SER A 15 -18.92 18.38 4.70
N ALA A 16 -19.49 18.08 5.87
CA ALA A 16 -18.76 17.60 7.03
C ALA A 16 -18.13 16.20 6.79
N ALA A 17 -18.85 15.29 6.13
CA ALA A 17 -18.34 13.97 5.76
C ALA A 17 -17.16 14.06 4.76
N ALA A 18 -17.22 14.95 3.78
CA ALA A 18 -16.14 15.17 2.81
C ALA A 18 -14.88 15.73 3.47
N VAL A 19 -14.99 16.64 4.45
CA VAL A 19 -13.85 17.17 5.20
C VAL A 19 -13.19 16.08 6.05
N GLN A 20 -13.93 15.19 6.69
CA GLN A 20 -13.37 14.07 7.46
C GLN A 20 -12.61 13.07 6.57
N ALA A 21 -13.08 12.78 5.36
CA ALA A 21 -12.40 11.90 4.40
C ALA A 21 -11.05 12.47 3.93
N GLN A 22 -10.88 13.80 3.86
CA GLN A 22 -9.65 14.47 3.43
C GLN A 22 -8.56 14.57 4.52
N THR A 23 -8.90 14.38 5.80
CA THR A 23 -7.97 14.48 6.95
C THR A 23 -7.31 13.15 7.32
N SER A 24 -7.78 12.01 6.78
CA SER A 24 -7.20 10.70 7.06
C SER A 24 -5.93 10.48 6.23
N LYS A 25 -4.80 10.27 6.93
CA LYS A 25 -3.51 9.89 6.32
C LYS A 25 -3.38 8.37 6.32
N PRO A 26 -2.85 7.75 5.25
CA PRO A 26 -2.65 6.31 5.22
C PRO A 26 -1.53 5.89 6.16
N ASN A 27 -1.66 4.69 6.73
CA ASN A 27 -0.54 4.02 7.39
C ASN A 27 0.37 3.38 6.33
N VAL A 28 1.67 3.51 6.51
CA VAL A 28 2.67 2.92 5.60
C VAL A 28 3.56 1.97 6.39
N ILE A 29 3.69 0.74 5.92
CA ILE A 29 4.59 -0.26 6.47
C ILE A 29 5.61 -0.61 5.38
N VAL A 30 6.89 -0.43 5.67
CA VAL A 30 7.99 -0.83 4.79
C VAL A 30 8.64 -2.09 5.35
N ILE A 31 8.70 -3.14 4.53
CA ILE A 31 9.35 -4.41 4.88
C ILE A 31 10.51 -4.60 3.90
N MET A 32 11.74 -4.54 4.42
CA MET A 32 12.95 -4.83 3.66
C MET A 32 13.51 -6.17 4.11
N THR A 33 13.64 -7.09 3.17
CA THR A 33 14.21 -8.42 3.42
C THR A 33 15.72 -8.40 3.21
N ASP A 34 16.44 -9.30 3.87
CA ASP A 34 17.87 -9.51 3.71
C ASP A 34 18.12 -10.84 2.98
N ASP A 35 19.08 -10.86 2.07
CA ASP A 35 19.46 -12.02 1.26
C ASP A 35 18.31 -12.72 0.51
N VAL A 36 17.31 -11.97 0.07
CA VAL A 36 16.19 -12.47 -0.72
C VAL A 36 16.31 -11.98 -2.16
N GLY A 37 16.40 -12.92 -3.09
CA GLY A 37 16.47 -12.64 -4.52
C GLY A 37 15.10 -12.51 -5.17
N TYR A 38 15.10 -12.03 -6.41
CA TYR A 38 13.87 -11.84 -7.21
C TYR A 38 13.01 -13.12 -7.31
N GLY A 39 13.63 -14.28 -7.50
CA GLY A 39 12.93 -15.57 -7.67
C GLY A 39 12.65 -16.33 -6.36
N ASP A 40 12.82 -15.73 -5.20
CA ASP A 40 12.69 -16.42 -3.92
C ASP A 40 11.26 -16.44 -3.36
N PHE A 41 10.37 -15.63 -3.91
CA PHE A 41 8.93 -15.68 -3.61
C PHE A 41 8.14 -16.40 -4.70
N SER A 42 7.10 -17.16 -4.34
CA SER A 42 6.29 -17.88 -5.32
C SER A 42 5.58 -16.97 -6.31
N CYS A 43 5.19 -15.76 -5.94
CA CYS A 43 4.65 -14.76 -6.87
C CYS A 43 5.66 -14.27 -7.93
N TYR A 44 6.95 -14.52 -7.73
CA TYR A 44 8.03 -14.26 -8.70
C TYR A 44 8.64 -15.54 -9.29
N GLY A 45 8.01 -16.68 -9.10
CA GLY A 45 8.37 -17.92 -9.76
C GLY A 45 9.18 -18.92 -8.93
N ALA A 46 9.27 -18.76 -7.61
CA ALA A 46 9.89 -19.76 -6.74
C ALA A 46 9.17 -21.11 -6.86
N THR A 47 9.94 -22.19 -7.05
CA THR A 47 9.42 -23.56 -7.19
C THR A 47 9.70 -24.43 -5.97
N ARG A 48 10.67 -24.06 -5.14
CA ARG A 48 11.10 -24.84 -3.96
C ARG A 48 10.46 -24.40 -2.67
N VAL A 49 9.92 -23.19 -2.63
CA VAL A 49 9.25 -22.59 -1.49
C VAL A 49 7.90 -22.04 -1.90
N SER A 50 6.94 -22.16 -1.01
CA SER A 50 5.62 -21.56 -1.19
C SER A 50 5.47 -20.39 -0.21
N THR A 51 5.08 -19.22 -0.73
CA THR A 51 4.90 -17.99 0.04
C THR A 51 3.47 -17.44 -0.12
N PRO A 52 2.43 -18.17 0.38
CA PRO A 52 1.03 -17.88 0.06
C PRO A 52 0.58 -16.50 0.56
N HIS A 53 1.08 -16.03 1.69
CA HIS A 53 0.71 -14.71 2.22
C HIS A 53 1.30 -13.56 1.40
N ILE A 54 2.53 -13.72 0.91
CA ILE A 54 3.16 -12.75 0.00
C ILE A 54 2.47 -12.79 -1.36
N ASP A 55 2.10 -13.96 -1.85
CA ASP A 55 1.34 -14.13 -3.08
C ASP A 55 -0.03 -13.43 -3.01
N GLN A 56 -0.72 -13.54 -1.88
CA GLN A 56 -1.97 -12.82 -1.64
C GLN A 56 -1.78 -11.30 -1.63
N LEU A 57 -0.70 -10.81 -1.02
CA LEU A 57 -0.37 -9.39 -1.03
C LEU A 57 -0.09 -8.91 -2.45
N ALA A 58 0.69 -9.67 -3.22
CA ALA A 58 0.97 -9.39 -4.63
C ALA A 58 -0.30 -9.36 -5.50
N ALA A 59 -1.25 -10.26 -5.25
CA ALA A 59 -2.51 -10.32 -5.98
C ALA A 59 -3.44 -9.14 -5.71
N ARG A 60 -3.35 -8.53 -4.51
CA ARG A 60 -4.17 -7.37 -4.11
C ARG A 60 -3.51 -6.03 -4.39
N GLY A 61 -2.21 -6.02 -4.60
CA GLY A 61 -1.41 -4.83 -4.77
C GLY A 61 -0.74 -4.74 -6.14
N THR A 62 0.31 -3.95 -6.21
CA THR A 62 1.15 -3.81 -7.40
C THR A 62 2.43 -4.62 -7.24
N ARG A 63 2.71 -5.47 -8.20
CA ARG A 63 3.96 -6.24 -8.27
C ARG A 63 4.88 -5.61 -9.32
N PHE A 64 6.06 -5.22 -8.90
CA PHE A 64 7.08 -4.69 -9.79
C PHE A 64 7.89 -5.82 -10.41
N THR A 65 8.02 -5.83 -11.71
CA THR A 65 8.78 -6.87 -12.45
C THR A 65 10.19 -6.43 -12.81
N ASP A 66 10.50 -5.14 -12.65
CA ASP A 66 11.82 -4.58 -12.99
C ASP A 66 12.18 -3.47 -11.97
N ALA A 67 12.15 -3.83 -10.70
CA ALA A 67 12.60 -2.96 -9.61
C ALA A 67 13.98 -3.38 -9.13
N HIS A 68 14.86 -2.40 -8.93
CA HIS A 68 16.24 -2.63 -8.53
C HIS A 68 16.53 -1.94 -7.20
N ALA A 69 17.32 -2.60 -6.36
CA ALA A 69 17.89 -1.98 -5.18
C ALA A 69 18.93 -0.93 -5.59
N SER A 70 19.11 0.10 -4.76
CA SER A 70 20.08 1.17 -4.99
C SER A 70 21.54 0.69 -4.99
N ALA A 71 21.81 -0.47 -4.38
CA ALA A 71 23.11 -1.12 -4.34
C ALA A 71 22.97 -2.63 -4.22
N SER A 72 24.02 -3.37 -4.61
CA SER A 72 24.09 -4.82 -4.52
C SER A 72 24.30 -5.36 -3.10
N THR A 73 24.73 -4.52 -2.18
CA THR A 73 24.98 -4.87 -0.78
C THR A 73 24.00 -4.22 0.17
N SER A 74 23.81 -4.86 1.35
CA SER A 74 22.78 -4.48 2.32
C SER A 74 22.97 -3.07 2.88
N THR A 75 24.18 -2.68 3.28
CA THR A 75 24.42 -1.40 3.97
C THR A 75 24.04 -0.18 3.12
N PRO A 76 24.54 0.01 1.89
CA PRO A 76 24.13 1.15 1.08
C PRO A 76 22.65 1.11 0.67
N SER A 77 22.08 -0.07 0.44
CA SER A 77 20.65 -0.20 0.12
C SER A 77 19.76 0.26 1.28
N ARG A 78 20.11 -0.07 2.51
CA ARG A 78 19.38 0.37 3.71
C ARG A 78 19.51 1.86 3.98
N TYR A 79 20.65 2.47 3.65
CA TYR A 79 20.86 3.92 3.78
C TYR A 79 20.07 4.74 2.75
N ALA A 80 19.62 4.12 1.65
CA ALA A 80 18.83 4.80 0.60
C ALA A 80 17.34 4.95 0.97
N PHE A 81 16.88 4.35 2.07
CA PHE A 81 15.55 4.52 2.62
C PHE A 81 15.54 5.61 3.67
#